data_148a3d74e15caf995aabae6b01c4a796
#
_entry.id   148a3d74e15caf995aabae6b01c4a796
#
_cell.length_a   1.000
_cell.length_b   1.000
_cell.length_c   1.000
_cell.angle_alpha   90.00
_cell.angle_beta   90.00
_cell.angle_gamma   90.00
#
_symmetry.space_group_name_H-M   'P 1'
#
loop_
_entity.id
_entity.type
_entity.pdbx_description
1 polymer ?
#
loop_
_entity_poly.entity_id
_entity_poly.type
_entity_poly.pdbx_seq_one_letter_code
_entity_poly.pdbx_strand_id
1 'polypeptide(L)'
;LCSPMLAKIYERNPSESALRRVVDTLERDGVIIYPTDSVYAFGCSIRSPRALERLRRIRGKADTGFAVVFESLAPVAEYYRADNATFRILKRNLPGPFTFVLTASSRVPDKALARRQTIGVRIPSNAGARSIVAALGAPPVPAPVRGDDGQEHPAAPALHPRRRGTVGQRSAAAG
;
A
#
# COMPACT_ATOMS: atom_id res chain seq x y z
N LEU A 1 9.03 21.49 -11.82
CA LEU A 1 9.48 20.13 -11.48
C LEU A 1 9.61 20.07 -9.96
N CYS A 2 8.67 19.40 -9.30
CA CYS A 2 8.74 19.22 -7.85
C CYS A 2 9.82 18.16 -7.56
N SER A 3 10.87 18.52 -6.83
CA SER A 3 11.93 17.59 -6.43
C SER A 3 11.35 16.47 -5.57
N PRO A 4 11.79 15.22 -5.73
CA PRO A 4 11.36 14.13 -4.88
C PRO A 4 11.82 14.38 -3.44
N MET A 5 10.94 14.19 -2.48
CA MET A 5 11.21 14.38 -1.07
C MET A 5 11.19 13.04 -0.34
N LEU A 6 12.23 12.77 0.44
CA LEU A 6 12.31 11.61 1.31
C LEU A 6 11.73 11.95 2.69
N ALA A 7 10.72 11.21 3.14
CA ALA A 7 10.18 11.26 4.49
C ALA A 7 10.46 9.94 5.20
N LYS A 8 11.17 10.00 6.34
CA LYS A 8 11.42 8.81 7.18
C LYS A 8 10.25 8.62 8.14
N ILE A 9 9.56 7.50 8.02
CA ILE A 9 8.46 7.11 8.88
C ILE A 9 8.89 5.84 9.64
N TYR A 10 8.99 5.94 10.96
CA TYR A 10 9.35 4.83 11.83
C TYR A 10 8.10 4.08 12.27
N GLU A 11 8.14 2.75 12.28
CA GLU A 11 6.98 1.90 12.60
C GLU A 11 6.46 2.08 14.04
N ARG A 12 7.38 2.23 15.01
CA ARG A 12 7.01 2.30 16.43
C ARG A 12 6.61 3.69 16.91
N ASN A 13 7.09 4.72 16.24
CA ASN A 13 6.76 6.11 16.59
C ASN A 13 6.90 6.97 15.33
N PRO A 14 5.89 6.94 14.45
CA PRO A 14 5.94 7.73 13.22
C PRO A 14 5.97 9.21 13.58
N SER A 15 6.93 9.93 12.99
CA SER A 15 7.01 11.38 13.15
C SER A 15 5.74 12.03 12.61
N GLU A 16 5.02 12.75 13.46
CA GLU A 16 3.79 13.43 13.07
C GLU A 16 4.02 14.44 11.94
N SER A 17 5.15 15.16 11.98
CA SER A 17 5.54 16.07 10.91
C SER A 17 5.80 15.37 9.58
N ALA A 18 6.42 14.17 9.61
CA ALA A 18 6.64 13.36 8.40
C ALA A 18 5.31 12.84 7.84
N LEU A 19 4.41 12.34 8.70
CA LEU A 19 3.07 11.91 8.29
C LEU A 19 2.27 13.06 7.67
N ARG A 20 2.28 14.24 8.29
CA ARG A 20 1.59 15.43 7.78
C ARG A 20 2.08 15.80 6.37
N ARG A 21 3.39 15.79 6.13
CA ARG A 21 3.96 16.05 4.80
C ARG A 21 3.51 15.03 3.75
N VAL A 22 3.39 13.77 4.12
CA VAL A 22 2.87 12.71 3.24
C VAL A 22 1.39 12.94 2.93
N VAL A 23 0.58 13.23 3.94
CA VAL A 23 -0.84 13.55 3.79
C VAL A 23 -1.04 14.78 2.90
N ASP A 24 -0.32 15.88 3.17
CA ASP A 24 -0.36 17.09 2.34
C ASP A 24 -0.03 16.81 0.86
N THR A 25 0.93 15.90 0.62
CA THR A 25 1.28 15.46 -0.73
C THR A 25 0.11 14.74 -1.40
N LEU A 26 -0.52 13.81 -0.69
CA LEU A 26 -1.65 13.02 -1.19
C LEU A 26 -2.90 13.86 -1.43
N GLU A 27 -3.16 14.83 -0.57
CA GLU A 27 -4.30 15.76 -0.69
C GLU A 27 -4.14 16.75 -1.85
N ARG A 28 -2.89 17.07 -2.23
CA ARG A 28 -2.56 17.92 -3.39
C ARG A 28 -2.39 17.13 -4.69
N ASP A 29 -3.13 16.06 -4.87
CA ASP A 29 -3.05 15.19 -6.05
C ASP A 29 -1.67 14.56 -6.27
N GLY A 30 -0.87 14.44 -5.24
CA GLY A 30 0.46 13.84 -5.29
C GLY A 30 0.43 12.31 -5.32
N VAL A 31 1.58 11.75 -5.70
CA VAL A 31 1.87 10.32 -5.65
C VAL A 31 3.08 10.12 -4.75
N ILE A 32 3.01 9.16 -3.87
CA ILE A 32 4.09 8.76 -2.97
C ILE A 32 4.63 7.39 -3.34
N ILE A 33 5.83 7.07 -2.88
CA ILE A 33 6.36 5.70 -2.86
C ILE A 33 6.51 5.30 -1.40
N TYR A 34 5.98 4.14 -1.03
CA TYR A 34 6.04 3.64 0.33
C TYR A 34 6.23 2.12 0.37
N PRO A 35 6.86 1.58 1.43
CA PRO A 35 7.00 0.13 1.60
C PRO A 35 5.65 -0.51 1.96
N THR A 36 5.40 -1.69 1.39
CA THR A 36 4.33 -2.60 1.80
C THR A 36 4.92 -3.86 2.42
N ASP A 37 4.11 -4.89 2.68
CA ASP A 37 4.61 -6.15 3.24
C ASP A 37 5.54 -6.93 2.30
N SER A 38 5.50 -6.66 1.01
CA SER A 38 6.23 -7.40 -0.01
C SER A 38 7.14 -6.52 -0.87
N VAL A 39 6.58 -5.45 -1.43
CA VAL A 39 7.26 -4.60 -2.43
C VAL A 39 7.03 -3.12 -2.12
N TYR A 40 7.87 -2.26 -2.69
CA TYR A 40 7.56 -0.84 -2.73
C TYR A 40 6.38 -0.60 -3.67
N ALA A 41 5.49 0.31 -3.27
CA ALA A 41 4.34 0.69 -4.07
C ALA A 41 4.28 2.21 -4.25
N PHE A 42 3.88 2.63 -5.44
CA PHE A 42 3.31 3.96 -5.62
C PHE A 42 1.97 4.02 -4.92
N GLY A 43 1.63 5.16 -4.32
CA GLY A 43 0.33 5.35 -3.70
C GLY A 43 -0.22 6.73 -3.98
N CYS A 44 -1.54 6.81 -4.17
CA CYS A 44 -2.26 8.06 -4.28
C CYS A 44 -3.59 8.00 -3.53
N SER A 45 -4.18 9.16 -3.23
CA SER A 45 -5.50 9.21 -2.62
C SER A 45 -6.58 8.73 -3.59
N ILE A 46 -7.49 7.85 -3.12
CA ILE A 46 -8.66 7.42 -3.90
C ILE A 46 -9.59 8.60 -4.25
N ARG A 47 -9.54 9.66 -3.45
CA ARG A 47 -10.35 10.88 -3.64
C ARG A 47 -9.83 11.80 -4.75
N SER A 48 -8.61 11.56 -5.27
CA SER A 48 -7.99 12.38 -6.31
C SER A 48 -8.09 11.73 -7.70
N PRO A 49 -9.00 12.17 -8.57
CA PRO A 49 -9.09 11.67 -9.94
C PRO A 49 -7.83 11.93 -10.77
N ARG A 50 -7.13 13.04 -10.49
CA ARG A 50 -5.87 13.40 -11.17
C ARG A 50 -4.73 12.49 -10.77
N ALA A 51 -4.61 12.19 -9.49
CA ALA A 51 -3.58 11.27 -9.00
C ALA A 51 -3.84 9.83 -9.47
N LEU A 52 -5.10 9.38 -9.49
CA LEU A 52 -5.50 8.07 -10.05
C LEU A 52 -5.11 7.95 -11.53
N GLU A 53 -5.35 8.99 -12.32
CA GLU A 53 -4.97 9.01 -13.74
C GLU A 53 -3.44 8.93 -13.91
N ARG A 54 -2.69 9.69 -13.08
CA ARG A 54 -1.22 9.62 -13.06
C ARG A 54 -0.74 8.22 -12.69
N LEU A 55 -1.34 7.61 -11.66
CA LEU A 55 -1.00 6.26 -11.21
C LEU A 55 -1.30 5.21 -12.30
N ARG A 56 -2.39 5.35 -13.06
CA ARG A 56 -2.69 4.51 -14.23
C ARG A 56 -1.61 4.59 -15.30
N ARG A 57 -1.11 5.79 -15.59
CA ARG A 57 -0.03 5.98 -16.56
C ARG A 57 1.27 5.34 -16.11
N ILE A 58 1.62 5.49 -14.82
CA ILE A 58 2.80 4.84 -14.23
C ILE A 58 2.69 3.32 -14.31
N ARG A 59 1.51 2.78 -14.02
CA ARG A 59 1.26 1.33 -14.04
C ARG A 59 1.25 0.73 -15.45
N GLY A 60 0.99 1.53 -16.47
CA GLY A 60 0.86 1.09 -17.87
C GLY A 60 -0.50 0.44 -18.17
N LYS A 61 -0.56 -0.32 -19.28
CA LYS A 61 -1.81 -0.83 -19.88
C LYS A 61 -2.51 -1.97 -19.11
N ALA A 62 -2.17 -2.25 -17.87
CA ALA A 62 -2.86 -3.31 -17.11
C ALA A 62 -4.34 -2.93 -16.90
N ASP A 63 -5.24 -3.62 -17.60
CA ASP A 63 -6.71 -3.45 -17.53
C ASP A 63 -7.32 -4.03 -16.23
N THR A 64 -6.47 -4.32 -15.24
CA THR A 64 -6.87 -4.78 -13.93
C THR A 64 -7.16 -3.58 -13.03
N GLY A 65 -8.25 -3.64 -12.26
CA GLY A 65 -8.57 -2.63 -11.25
C GLY A 65 -7.43 -2.41 -10.25
N PHE A 66 -7.54 -1.36 -9.48
CA PHE A 66 -6.61 -1.12 -8.39
C PHE A 66 -6.99 -1.93 -7.15
N ALA A 67 -6.04 -2.10 -6.24
CA ALA A 67 -6.35 -2.43 -4.86
C ALA A 67 -6.55 -1.13 -4.07
N VAL A 68 -7.17 -1.23 -2.91
CA VAL A 68 -7.31 -0.14 -1.95
C VAL A 68 -6.78 -0.62 -0.61
N VAL A 69 -5.97 0.20 0.02
CA VAL A 69 -5.33 -0.13 1.29
C VAL A 69 -6.11 0.51 2.43
N PHE A 70 -6.42 -0.30 3.44
CA PHE A 70 -7.10 0.15 4.66
C PHE A 70 -6.19 -0.03 5.88
N GLU A 71 -6.43 0.75 6.90
CA GLU A 71 -5.78 0.60 8.20
C GLU A 71 -6.35 -0.56 9.02
N SER A 72 -7.66 -0.80 8.85
CA SER A 72 -8.44 -1.80 9.60
C SER A 72 -9.65 -2.27 8.77
N LEU A 73 -10.40 -3.24 9.30
CA LEU A 73 -11.62 -3.76 8.64
C LEU A 73 -12.84 -2.83 8.78
N ALA A 74 -12.84 -1.94 9.75
CA ALA A 74 -14.02 -1.11 10.03
C ALA A 74 -14.47 -0.27 8.81
N PRO A 75 -13.58 0.48 8.11
CA PRO A 75 -13.98 1.28 6.95
C PRO A 75 -14.24 0.45 5.68
N VAL A 76 -13.87 -0.84 5.66
CA VAL A 76 -14.04 -1.69 4.45
C VAL A 76 -15.49 -1.74 3.99
N ALA A 77 -16.43 -1.85 4.93
CA ALA A 77 -17.86 -1.95 4.64
C ALA A 77 -18.44 -0.75 3.86
N GLU A 78 -17.79 0.41 3.94
CA GLU A 78 -18.23 1.60 3.20
C GLU A 78 -17.88 1.54 1.71
N TYR A 79 -16.77 0.87 1.37
CA TYR A 79 -16.21 0.82 0.02
C TYR A 79 -16.59 -0.44 -0.74
N TYR A 80 -17.14 -1.45 -0.07
CA TYR A 80 -17.42 -2.75 -0.66
C TYR A 80 -18.77 -3.31 -0.24
N ARG A 81 -19.34 -4.10 -1.12
CA ARG A 81 -20.51 -4.93 -0.80
C ARG A 81 -20.01 -6.28 -0.31
N ALA A 82 -19.96 -6.46 0.99
CA ALA A 82 -19.57 -7.71 1.61
C ALA A 82 -20.72 -8.24 2.48
N ASP A 83 -21.00 -9.53 2.36
CA ASP A 83 -21.87 -10.25 3.27
C ASP A 83 -21.12 -10.68 4.54
N ASN A 84 -21.84 -11.23 5.50
CA ASN A 84 -21.26 -11.69 6.76
C ASN A 84 -20.25 -12.83 6.58
N ALA A 85 -20.39 -13.65 5.54
CA ALA A 85 -19.47 -14.75 5.25
C ALA A 85 -18.15 -14.20 4.73
N THR A 86 -18.20 -13.30 3.77
CA THR A 86 -17.03 -12.57 3.25
C THR A 86 -16.31 -11.81 4.35
N PHE A 87 -17.05 -11.10 5.20
CA PHE A 87 -16.44 -10.34 6.31
C PHE A 87 -15.68 -11.26 7.30
N ARG A 88 -16.20 -12.45 7.61
CA ARG A 88 -15.51 -13.46 8.44
C ARG A 88 -14.20 -13.93 7.80
N ILE A 89 -14.19 -14.13 6.48
CA ILE A 89 -12.98 -14.51 5.75
C ILE A 89 -11.93 -13.39 5.82
N LEU A 90 -12.33 -12.14 5.58
CA LEU A 90 -11.44 -10.98 5.70
C LEU A 90 -10.84 -10.89 7.10
N LYS A 91 -11.65 -11.03 8.15
CA LYS A 91 -11.22 -10.95 9.54
C LYS A 91 -10.18 -12.00 9.92
N ARG A 92 -10.22 -13.19 9.31
CA ARG A 92 -9.28 -14.29 9.58
C ARG A 92 -7.92 -14.08 8.91
N ASN A 93 -7.88 -13.33 7.80
CA ASN A 93 -6.71 -13.25 6.93
C ASN A 93 -6.07 -11.85 6.87
N LEU A 94 -6.74 -10.85 7.43
CA LEU A 94 -6.25 -9.46 7.46
C LEU A 94 -6.08 -8.97 8.90
N PRO A 95 -5.02 -8.22 9.19
CA PRO A 95 -3.93 -7.78 8.30
C PRO A 95 -3.04 -8.91 7.78
N GLY A 96 -2.53 -8.76 6.54
CA GLY A 96 -1.67 -9.78 5.94
C GLY A 96 -1.33 -9.52 4.48
N PRO A 97 -0.57 -10.42 3.85
CA PRO A 97 -0.07 -10.26 2.48
C PRO A 97 -1.13 -10.51 1.39
N PHE A 98 -2.38 -10.67 1.78
CA PHE A 98 -3.47 -10.99 0.85
C PHE A 98 -4.14 -9.75 0.27
N THR A 99 -4.61 -9.89 -0.96
CA THR A 99 -5.50 -8.94 -1.61
C THR A 99 -6.80 -9.66 -1.98
N PHE A 100 -7.91 -9.24 -1.41
CA PHE A 100 -9.23 -9.78 -1.72
C PHE A 100 -9.90 -8.92 -2.78
N VAL A 101 -10.46 -9.56 -3.82
CA VAL A 101 -11.21 -8.86 -4.87
C VAL A 101 -12.69 -8.93 -4.55
N LEU A 102 -13.29 -7.76 -4.33
CA LEU A 102 -14.68 -7.63 -3.91
C LEU A 102 -15.45 -6.71 -4.86
N THR A 103 -16.78 -6.84 -4.86
CA THR A 103 -17.65 -5.91 -5.58
C THR A 103 -17.62 -4.56 -4.88
N ALA A 104 -17.33 -3.51 -5.63
CA ALA A 104 -17.23 -2.15 -5.11
C ALA A 104 -18.62 -1.58 -4.77
N SER A 105 -18.66 -0.70 -3.77
CA SER A 105 -19.80 0.16 -3.51
C SER A 105 -19.72 1.43 -4.37
N SER A 106 -20.76 2.24 -4.35
CA SER A 106 -20.81 3.54 -5.04
C SER A 106 -19.82 4.58 -4.49
N ARG A 107 -19.18 4.33 -3.36
CA ARG A 107 -18.13 5.20 -2.80
C ARG A 107 -16.79 5.10 -3.54
N VAL A 108 -16.60 4.05 -4.32
CA VAL A 108 -15.38 3.85 -5.10
C VAL A 108 -15.49 4.60 -6.43
N PRO A 109 -14.58 5.53 -6.75
CA PRO A 109 -14.62 6.23 -8.03
C PRO A 109 -14.43 5.27 -9.20
N ASP A 110 -15.17 5.47 -10.30
CA ASP A 110 -15.09 4.65 -11.52
C ASP A 110 -13.66 4.48 -12.04
N LYS A 111 -12.83 5.53 -11.90
CA LYS A 111 -11.42 5.50 -12.29
C LYS A 111 -10.57 4.51 -11.50
N ALA A 112 -11.02 4.06 -10.33
CA ALA A 112 -10.32 3.06 -9.53
C ALA A 112 -10.81 1.63 -9.82
N LEU A 113 -11.97 1.48 -10.47
CA LEU A 113 -12.61 0.20 -10.72
C LEU A 113 -12.00 -0.58 -11.89
N ALA A 114 -12.09 -1.91 -11.81
CA ALA A 114 -11.96 -2.80 -12.96
C ALA A 114 -13.25 -2.81 -13.78
N ARG A 115 -13.22 -3.37 -15.01
CA ARG A 115 -14.39 -3.51 -15.87
C ARG A 115 -15.59 -4.19 -15.22
N ARG A 116 -15.37 -5.09 -14.26
CA ARG A 116 -16.41 -5.83 -13.54
C ARG A 116 -16.93 -5.12 -12.29
N GLN A 117 -16.69 -3.83 -12.14
CA GLN A 117 -17.05 -3.09 -10.94
C GLN A 117 -16.46 -3.70 -9.66
N THR A 118 -15.27 -4.29 -9.77
CA THR A 118 -14.55 -4.89 -8.67
C THR A 118 -13.29 -4.10 -8.35
N ILE A 119 -12.85 -4.22 -7.11
CA ILE A 119 -11.63 -3.60 -6.62
C ILE A 119 -10.99 -4.48 -5.56
N GLY A 120 -9.66 -4.41 -5.42
CA GLY A 120 -8.94 -5.17 -4.42
C GLY A 120 -9.03 -4.52 -3.04
N VAL A 121 -9.14 -5.33 -1.98
CA VAL A 121 -9.03 -4.92 -0.57
C VAL A 121 -7.74 -5.45 0.00
N ARG A 122 -6.95 -4.58 0.64
CA ARG A 122 -5.72 -4.96 1.33
C ARG A 122 -5.59 -4.23 2.66
N ILE A 123 -5.17 -4.95 3.71
CA ILE A 123 -4.76 -4.36 4.98
C ILE A 123 -3.36 -4.89 5.25
N PRO A 124 -2.30 -4.07 5.08
CA PRO A 124 -0.94 -4.52 5.25
C PRO A 124 -0.61 -4.77 6.73
N SER A 125 0.31 -5.70 6.99
CA SER A 125 0.87 -5.90 8.33
C SER A 125 1.84 -4.77 8.71
N ASN A 126 2.43 -4.10 7.71
CA ASN A 126 3.36 -2.98 7.90
C ASN A 126 2.69 -1.81 8.61
N ALA A 127 3.18 -1.49 9.83
CA ALA A 127 2.59 -0.45 10.66
C ALA A 127 2.78 0.96 10.07
N GLY A 128 3.90 1.23 9.38
CA GLY A 128 4.15 2.51 8.70
C GLY A 128 3.14 2.76 7.57
N ALA A 129 2.86 1.74 6.76
CA ALA A 129 1.83 1.83 5.73
C ALA A 129 0.44 2.13 6.33
N ARG A 130 0.06 1.45 7.42
CA ARG A 130 -1.22 1.70 8.11
C ARG A 130 -1.30 3.09 8.73
N SER A 131 -0.19 3.61 9.28
CA SER A 131 -0.14 4.97 9.83
C SER A 131 -0.40 6.03 8.77
N ILE A 132 0.08 5.84 7.54
CA ILE A 132 -0.21 6.74 6.41
C ILE A 132 -1.71 6.71 6.09
N VAL A 133 -2.32 5.53 6.04
CA VAL A 133 -3.76 5.37 5.78
C VAL A 133 -4.60 6.07 6.86
N ALA A 134 -4.27 5.82 8.13
CA ALA A 134 -4.94 6.44 9.28
C ALA A 134 -4.85 7.97 9.24
N ALA A 135 -3.65 8.50 8.98
CA ALA A 135 -3.42 9.94 8.92
C ALA A 135 -4.14 10.62 7.75
N LEU A 136 -4.25 9.93 6.61
CA LEU A 136 -4.97 10.46 5.43
C LEU A 136 -6.50 10.49 5.62
N GLY A 137 -7.04 9.64 6.49
CA GLY A 137 -8.49 9.50 6.69
C GLY A 137 -9.24 9.05 5.43
N ALA A 138 -8.54 8.51 4.46
CA ALA A 138 -9.07 7.93 3.23
C ALA A 138 -8.14 6.83 2.73
N PRO A 139 -8.66 5.74 2.17
CA PRO A 139 -7.82 4.66 1.70
C PRO A 139 -7.00 5.08 0.47
N PRO A 140 -5.67 4.91 0.49
CA PRO A 140 -4.83 5.10 -0.69
C PRO A 140 -4.96 3.93 -1.65
N VAL A 141 -4.69 4.22 -2.92
CA VAL A 141 -4.64 3.26 -4.02
C VAL A 141 -3.19 2.95 -4.35
N PRO A 142 -2.70 1.72 -4.15
CA PRO A 142 -1.35 1.33 -4.48
C PRO A 142 -1.20 0.82 -5.91
N ALA A 143 0.01 0.97 -6.45
CA ALA A 143 0.50 0.25 -7.62
C ALA A 143 1.95 -0.17 -7.36
N PRO A 144 2.35 -1.42 -7.65
CA PRO A 144 3.70 -1.88 -7.40
C PRO A 144 4.72 -1.05 -8.19
N VAL A 145 5.87 -0.76 -7.56
CA VAL A 145 7.02 -0.16 -8.25
C VAL A 145 7.72 -1.27 -9.01
N ARG A 146 7.87 -1.11 -10.32
CA ARG A 146 8.59 -2.03 -11.18
C ARG A 146 9.87 -1.37 -11.69
N GLY A 147 10.95 -2.15 -11.77
CA GLY A 147 12.19 -1.75 -12.42
C GLY A 147 12.07 -1.74 -13.95
N ASP A 148 13.13 -1.31 -14.61
CA ASP A 148 13.22 -1.30 -16.07
C ASP A 148 13.12 -2.71 -16.68
N ASP A 149 13.45 -3.74 -15.89
CA ASP A 149 13.31 -5.16 -16.21
C ASP A 149 11.85 -5.68 -16.02
N GLY A 150 10.93 -4.83 -15.60
CA GLY A 150 9.55 -5.20 -15.28
C GLY A 150 9.36 -5.94 -13.97
N GLN A 151 10.43 -6.20 -13.20
CA GLN A 151 10.39 -6.84 -11.89
C GLN A 151 9.88 -5.88 -10.82
N GLU A 152 9.15 -6.41 -9.83
CA GLU A 152 8.71 -5.63 -8.68
C GLU A 152 9.88 -5.43 -7.70
N HIS A 153 10.11 -4.19 -7.26
CA HIS A 153 11.12 -3.90 -6.26
C HIS A 153 10.67 -4.38 -4.87
N PRO A 154 11.39 -5.34 -4.26
CA PRO A 154 11.05 -5.79 -2.91
C PRO A 154 11.18 -4.62 -1.94
N ALA A 155 10.20 -4.47 -1.05
CA ALA A 155 10.34 -3.59 0.09
C ALA A 155 11.44 -4.17 0.99
N ALA A 156 12.37 -3.31 1.43
CA ALA A 156 13.34 -3.75 2.43
C ALA A 156 12.56 -4.30 3.63
N PRO A 157 12.92 -5.50 4.15
CA PRO A 157 12.28 -6.00 5.35
C PRO A 157 12.40 -4.92 6.42
N ALA A 158 11.30 -4.62 7.09
CA ALA A 158 11.32 -3.71 8.23
C ALA A 158 12.48 -4.14 9.10
N LEU A 159 13.44 -3.24 9.34
CA LEU A 159 14.62 -3.51 10.14
C LEU A 159 14.13 -3.89 11.55
N HIS A 160 13.87 -5.17 11.78
CA HIS A 160 13.83 -5.68 13.12
C HIS A 160 15.16 -5.29 13.77
N PRO A 161 15.15 -4.68 14.96
CA PRO A 161 16.38 -4.40 15.68
C PRO A 161 17.14 -5.72 15.75
N ARG A 162 18.28 -5.78 15.07
CA ARG A 162 19.16 -6.95 15.00
C ARG A 162 19.32 -7.48 16.41
N ARG A 163 18.81 -8.66 16.70
CA ARG A 163 19.48 -9.52 17.65
C ARG A 163 20.90 -9.65 17.12
N ARG A 164 21.87 -9.20 17.91
CA ARG A 164 23.30 -9.48 17.66
C ARG A 164 23.46 -11.00 17.68
N GLY A 165 23.32 -11.61 16.52
CA GLY A 165 23.72 -12.98 16.29
C GLY A 165 25.09 -12.93 15.65
N THR A 166 26.09 -13.39 16.36
CA THR A 166 27.44 -13.66 15.92
C THR A 166 27.44 -14.34 14.55
N VAL A 167 28.00 -13.65 13.56
CA VAL A 167 28.37 -14.26 12.28
C VAL A 167 29.51 -15.21 12.55
N GLY A 168 29.21 -16.50 12.63
CA GLY A 168 30.19 -17.56 12.58
C GLY A 168 30.79 -17.61 11.18
N GLN A 169 32.04 -17.16 11.05
CA GLN A 169 32.87 -17.46 9.89
C GLN A 169 33.00 -18.98 9.80
N ARG A 170 32.44 -19.57 8.76
CA ARG A 170 32.87 -20.89 8.31
C ARG A 170 33.95 -20.68 7.25
N SER A 171 35.18 -20.84 7.67
CA SER A 171 36.33 -21.08 6.85
C SER A 171 36.11 -22.34 5.99
N ALA A 172 36.11 -22.18 4.69
CA ALA A 172 36.24 -23.29 3.77
C ALA A 172 37.75 -23.60 3.69
N ALA A 173 38.17 -24.67 4.34
CA ALA A 173 39.47 -25.29 4.07
C ALA A 173 39.31 -26.23 2.88
N ALA A 174 40.11 -25.96 1.86
CA ALA A 174 40.33 -26.89 0.75
C ALA A 174 41.18 -28.10 1.24
N GLY A 175 40.85 -29.26 0.77
CA GLY A 175 41.56 -30.47 0.82
C GLY A 175 41.17 -31.30 -0.40
#